data_effdc4616406b4af31ae4d535bf10e0b
#
_entry.id   effdc4616406b4af31ae4d535bf10e0b
#
_cell.length_a   1.000
_cell.length_b   1.000
_cell.length_c   1.000
_cell.angle_alpha   90.00
_cell.angle_beta   90.00
_cell.angle_gamma   90.00
#
_symmetry.space_group_name_H-M   'P 1'
#
loop_
_entity.id
_entity.type
_entity.pdbx_description
1 polymer ?
#
loop_
_entity_poly.entity_id
_entity_poly.type
_entity_poly.pdbx_seq_one_letter_code
_entity_poly.pdbx_strand_id
1 'polypeptide(L)'
;MHMLSPDGISHSFDDRANGYARGEAVGAILIKPLSQALADGDTIRAVIRGSGANQDGKTPGITMPSPEAQANLIKRTYSSAGLSLADTSYFEAHGTGTKIGVRLSRV
;
A
#
# COMPACT_ATOMS: atom_id res chain seq x y z
N MET A 1 -7.94 17.09 15.31
CA MET A 1 -6.93 16.25 14.61
C MET A 1 -6.80 16.77 13.18
N HIS A 2 -5.67 17.33 12.83
CA HIS A 2 -5.42 17.85 11.48
C HIS A 2 -4.87 16.73 10.59
N MET A 3 -5.74 15.83 10.14
CA MET A 3 -5.35 14.77 9.20
C MET A 3 -5.62 15.15 7.74
N LEU A 4 -6.61 16.05 7.52
CA LEU A 4 -6.94 16.53 6.19
C LEU A 4 -6.04 17.69 5.78
N SER A 5 -5.64 17.71 4.52
CA SER A 5 -4.93 18.84 3.94
C SER A 5 -5.87 20.04 3.83
N PRO A 6 -5.47 21.22 4.31
CA PRO A 6 -6.26 22.44 4.13
C PRO A 6 -6.34 22.89 2.67
N ASP A 7 -5.38 22.43 1.85
CA ASP A 7 -5.33 22.76 0.41
C ASP A 7 -6.19 21.81 -0.44
N GLY A 8 -6.76 20.75 0.16
CA GLY A 8 -7.49 19.72 -0.56
C GLY A 8 -6.63 18.90 -1.53
N ILE A 9 -5.31 18.88 -1.31
CA ILE A 9 -4.33 18.16 -2.13
C ILE A 9 -3.51 17.25 -1.23
N SER A 10 -3.34 15.99 -1.62
CA SER A 10 -2.37 15.09 -1.02
C SER A 10 -1.00 15.34 -1.66
N HIS A 11 -0.11 16.03 -0.95
CA HIS A 11 1.26 16.27 -1.39
C HIS A 11 2.12 15.02 -1.11
N SER A 12 1.86 13.95 -1.86
CA SER A 12 2.55 12.65 -1.67
C SER A 12 4.03 12.77 -1.97
N PHE A 13 4.88 12.34 -1.03
CA PHE A 13 6.35 12.39 -1.13
C PHE A 13 6.98 13.79 -1.26
N ASP A 14 6.21 14.84 -0.98
CA ASP A 14 6.60 16.25 -1.12
C ASP A 14 6.84 16.89 0.28
N ASP A 15 7.77 17.85 0.36
CA ASP A 15 8.05 18.57 1.61
C ASP A 15 6.86 19.44 2.06
N ARG A 16 5.95 19.77 1.16
CA ARG A 16 4.70 20.47 1.45
C ARG A 16 3.63 19.60 2.11
N ALA A 17 3.91 18.30 2.34
CA ALA A 17 2.97 17.37 2.94
C ALA A 17 2.34 17.93 4.24
N ASN A 18 1.04 18.17 4.22
CA ASN A 18 0.28 18.82 5.30
C ASN A 18 -1.01 18.08 5.67
N GLY A 19 -1.24 16.91 5.09
CA GLY A 19 -2.42 16.08 5.28
C GLY A 19 -2.83 15.41 3.98
N TYR A 20 -3.93 14.67 3.98
CA TYR A 20 -4.46 14.04 2.78
C TYR A 20 -5.73 14.73 2.29
N ALA A 21 -5.97 14.67 0.98
CA ALA A 21 -7.24 15.03 0.36
C ALA A 21 -8.16 13.81 0.32
N ARG A 22 -9.47 14.02 0.50
CA ARG A 22 -10.46 12.96 0.30
C ARG A 22 -10.75 12.76 -1.17
N GLY A 23 -10.95 11.48 -1.54
CA GLY A 23 -11.54 11.08 -2.81
C GLY A 23 -12.67 10.09 -2.55
N GLU A 24 -13.58 9.99 -3.49
CA GLU A 24 -14.66 9.01 -3.48
C GLU A 24 -14.64 8.25 -4.81
N ALA A 25 -14.73 6.93 -4.71
CA ALA A 25 -14.75 6.08 -5.89
C ALA A 25 -15.52 4.79 -5.60
N VAL A 26 -15.99 4.15 -6.65
CA VAL A 26 -16.51 2.79 -6.62
C VAL A 26 -15.66 1.95 -7.54
N GLY A 27 -15.19 0.81 -7.04
CA GLY A 27 -14.38 -0.14 -7.82
C GLY A 27 -14.91 -1.55 -7.65
N ALA A 28 -14.77 -2.36 -8.69
CA ALA A 28 -15.07 -3.78 -8.64
C ALA A 28 -13.95 -4.56 -9.32
N ILE A 29 -13.55 -5.66 -8.70
CA ILE A 29 -12.56 -6.60 -9.26
C ILE A 29 -13.17 -8.00 -9.29
N LEU A 30 -12.86 -8.76 -10.34
CA LEU A 30 -13.17 -10.17 -10.42
C LEU A 30 -11.88 -10.97 -10.18
N ILE A 31 -11.91 -11.86 -9.21
CA ILE A 31 -10.78 -12.72 -8.84
C ILE A 31 -11.14 -14.16 -9.14
N LYS A 32 -10.21 -14.88 -9.77
CA LYS A 32 -10.36 -16.28 -10.12
C LYS A 32 -9.02 -17.01 -9.98
N PRO A 33 -8.98 -18.29 -9.60
CA PRO A 33 -7.75 -19.07 -9.60
C PRO A 33 -7.09 -19.05 -10.99
N LEU A 34 -5.76 -18.81 -11.02
CA LEU A 34 -5.03 -18.67 -12.28
C LEU A 34 -5.20 -19.89 -13.21
N SER A 35 -5.14 -21.10 -12.66
CA SER A 35 -5.32 -22.33 -13.44
C SER A 35 -6.70 -22.42 -14.10
N GLN A 36 -7.74 -21.98 -13.41
CA GLN A 36 -9.09 -21.91 -13.96
C GLN A 36 -9.22 -20.83 -15.03
N ALA A 37 -8.67 -19.62 -14.77
CA ALA A 37 -8.71 -18.54 -15.75
C ALA A 37 -8.01 -18.92 -17.06
N LEU A 38 -6.90 -19.64 -16.96
CA LEU A 38 -6.20 -20.17 -18.14
C LEU A 38 -7.01 -21.26 -18.88
N ALA A 39 -7.63 -22.19 -18.15
CA ALA A 39 -8.45 -23.24 -18.73
C ALA A 39 -9.69 -22.69 -19.44
N ASP A 40 -10.30 -21.65 -18.90
CA ASP A 40 -11.52 -21.03 -19.43
C ASP A 40 -11.22 -19.97 -20.52
N GLY A 41 -9.94 -19.67 -20.78
CA GLY A 41 -9.54 -18.66 -21.77
C GLY A 41 -9.88 -17.22 -21.35
N ASP A 42 -9.96 -16.94 -20.04
CA ASP A 42 -10.28 -15.62 -19.52
C ASP A 42 -9.18 -14.60 -19.82
N THR A 43 -9.57 -13.36 -20.02
CA THR A 43 -8.61 -12.25 -20.15
C THR A 43 -8.02 -11.92 -18.79
N ILE A 44 -6.77 -12.30 -18.55
CA ILE A 44 -6.05 -12.02 -17.30
C ILE A 44 -5.40 -10.64 -17.38
N ARG A 45 -5.77 -9.74 -16.48
CA ARG A 45 -5.20 -8.38 -16.39
C ARG A 45 -3.96 -8.32 -15.51
N ALA A 46 -3.97 -9.09 -14.41
CA ALA A 46 -2.85 -9.21 -13.48
C ALA A 46 -2.93 -10.53 -12.72
N VAL A 47 -1.83 -10.94 -12.11
CA VAL A 47 -1.77 -12.11 -11.24
C VAL A 47 -1.34 -11.65 -9.85
N ILE A 48 -2.19 -11.87 -8.84
CA ILE A 48 -1.84 -11.62 -7.44
C ILE A 48 -0.94 -12.77 -6.97
N ARG A 49 0.35 -12.48 -6.81
CA ARG A 49 1.36 -13.46 -6.41
C ARG A 49 1.41 -13.70 -4.90
N GLY A 50 1.00 -12.71 -4.11
CA GLY A 50 0.95 -12.79 -2.67
C GLY A 50 0.14 -11.65 -2.09
N SER A 51 -0.37 -11.85 -0.89
CA SER A 51 -1.04 -10.81 -0.10
C SER A 51 -0.68 -10.97 1.36
N GLY A 52 -0.78 -9.90 2.12
CA GLY A 52 -0.52 -9.93 3.55
C GLY A 52 -1.28 -8.82 4.28
N ALA A 53 -1.59 -9.08 5.54
CA ALA A 53 -2.16 -8.11 6.46
C ALA A 53 -1.47 -8.21 7.82
N ASN A 54 -1.41 -7.11 8.54
CA ASN A 54 -0.93 -7.07 9.91
C ASN A 54 -1.67 -5.98 10.71
N GLN A 55 -1.26 -5.83 11.95
CA GLN A 55 -1.68 -4.77 12.86
C GLN A 55 -0.43 -4.03 13.35
N ASP A 56 -0.52 -2.71 13.50
CA ASP A 56 0.59 -1.91 14.01
C ASP A 56 0.85 -2.14 15.52
N GLY A 57 -0.13 -2.70 16.22
CA GLY A 57 -0.04 -2.92 17.67
C GLY A 57 0.01 -1.61 18.46
N LYS A 58 0.81 -1.58 19.53
CA LYS A 58 1.01 -0.38 20.34
C LYS A 58 1.99 0.55 19.64
N THR A 59 1.50 1.74 19.26
CA THR A 59 2.29 2.83 18.70
C THR A 59 2.31 4.03 19.64
N PRO A 60 3.22 5.00 19.47
CA PRO A 60 3.26 6.22 20.30
C PRO A 60 1.99 7.07 20.25
N GLY A 61 1.15 6.88 19.23
CA GLY A 61 -0.13 7.57 19.08
C GLY A 61 -1.05 6.85 18.11
N ILE A 62 -2.35 6.96 18.32
CA ILE A 62 -3.38 6.25 17.54
C ILE A 62 -3.32 6.53 16.03
N THR A 63 -2.75 7.65 15.63
CA THR A 63 -2.59 8.06 14.23
C THR A 63 -1.17 7.82 13.69
N MET A 64 -0.31 7.18 14.48
CA MET A 64 1.09 6.95 14.11
C MET A 64 1.26 5.52 13.60
N PRO A 65 1.60 5.33 12.32
CA PRO A 65 1.88 4.00 11.78
C PRO A 65 3.20 3.46 12.32
N SER A 66 3.36 2.15 12.30
CA SER A 66 4.60 1.45 12.62
C SER A 66 5.40 1.14 11.35
N PRO A 67 6.55 1.82 11.12
CA PRO A 67 7.43 1.52 9.98
C PRO A 67 7.94 0.10 9.99
N GLU A 68 8.28 -0.39 11.19
CA GLU A 68 8.78 -1.74 11.38
C GLU A 68 7.72 -2.79 11.01
N ALA A 69 6.48 -2.60 11.47
CA ALA A 69 5.38 -3.49 11.13
C ALA A 69 5.14 -3.55 9.62
N GLN A 70 5.18 -2.40 8.94
CA GLN A 70 5.03 -2.33 7.49
C GLN A 70 6.20 -3.02 6.76
N ALA A 71 7.44 -2.77 7.15
CA ALA A 71 8.61 -3.41 6.57
C ALA A 71 8.57 -4.94 6.75
N ASN A 72 8.18 -5.42 7.93
CA ASN A 72 8.03 -6.83 8.22
C ASN A 72 6.90 -7.48 7.41
N LEU A 73 5.79 -6.78 7.20
CA LEU A 73 4.70 -7.26 6.35
C LEU A 73 5.18 -7.45 4.92
N ILE A 74 5.84 -6.45 4.34
CA ILE A 74 6.38 -6.52 2.98
C ILE A 74 7.34 -7.70 2.84
N LYS A 75 8.33 -7.80 3.72
CA LYS A 75 9.32 -8.91 3.70
C LYS A 75 8.65 -10.29 3.77
N ARG A 76 7.69 -10.46 4.69
CA ARG A 76 6.95 -11.72 4.81
C ARG A 76 6.15 -12.06 3.57
N THR A 77 5.45 -11.08 3.00
CA THR A 77 4.62 -11.28 1.80
C THR A 77 5.48 -11.71 0.62
N TYR A 78 6.61 -11.04 0.39
CA TYR A 78 7.55 -11.42 -0.68
C TYR A 78 8.15 -12.81 -0.44
N SER A 79 8.61 -13.08 0.77
CA SER A 79 9.15 -14.40 1.13
C SER A 79 8.14 -15.52 0.92
N SER A 80 6.89 -15.33 1.36
CA SER A 80 5.83 -16.32 1.19
C SER A 80 5.46 -16.55 -0.28
N ALA A 81 5.61 -15.55 -1.11
CA ALA A 81 5.38 -15.64 -2.55
C ALA A 81 6.58 -16.19 -3.34
N GLY A 82 7.73 -16.40 -2.67
CA GLY A 82 8.98 -16.81 -3.33
C GLY A 82 9.53 -15.75 -4.28
N LEU A 83 9.31 -14.47 -3.99
CA LEU A 83 9.71 -13.34 -4.82
C LEU A 83 10.85 -12.55 -4.19
N SER A 84 11.70 -11.95 -5.03
CA SER A 84 12.72 -10.99 -4.61
C SER A 84 12.20 -9.56 -4.69
N LEU A 85 12.48 -8.76 -3.65
CA LEU A 85 12.19 -7.33 -3.69
C LEU A 85 12.99 -6.62 -4.78
N ALA A 86 14.17 -7.11 -5.14
CA ALA A 86 15.01 -6.53 -6.18
C ALA A 86 14.39 -6.62 -7.59
N ASP A 87 13.45 -7.55 -7.80
CA ASP A 87 12.78 -7.73 -9.09
C ASP A 87 11.51 -6.88 -9.22
N THR A 88 11.25 -6.01 -8.24
CA THR A 88 10.05 -5.16 -8.23
C THR A 88 10.29 -3.91 -9.05
N SER A 89 9.52 -3.76 -10.11
CA SER A 89 9.62 -2.60 -11.01
C SER A 89 8.87 -1.37 -10.51
N TYR A 90 7.87 -1.54 -9.67
CA TYR A 90 7.02 -0.45 -9.21
C TYR A 90 6.40 -0.74 -7.83
N PHE A 91 6.35 0.27 -6.98
CA PHE A 91 5.67 0.25 -5.70
C PHE A 91 4.54 1.29 -5.68
N GLU A 92 3.32 0.85 -5.57
CA GLU A 92 2.18 1.71 -5.28
C GLU A 92 2.08 1.88 -3.76
N ALA A 93 2.37 3.08 -3.27
CA ALA A 93 2.31 3.38 -1.85
C ALA A 93 0.98 4.04 -1.47
N HIS A 94 0.60 3.97 -0.21
CA HIS A 94 -0.55 4.70 0.32
C HIS A 94 -0.44 6.22 0.10
N GLY A 95 0.76 6.79 0.22
CA GLY A 95 1.12 8.14 -0.25
C GLY A 95 0.21 9.27 0.21
N THR A 96 -0.29 9.23 1.44
CA THR A 96 -1.30 10.18 1.96
C THR A 96 -0.83 11.63 2.09
N GLY A 97 0.45 11.94 1.88
CA GLY A 97 0.96 13.30 2.06
C GLY A 97 0.97 13.78 3.51
N THR A 98 0.92 12.89 4.48
CA THR A 98 1.13 13.23 5.87
C THR A 98 2.63 13.30 6.17
N LYS A 99 3.05 14.24 7.03
CA LYS A 99 4.48 14.42 7.41
C LYS A 99 5.14 13.12 7.91
N ILE A 100 4.37 12.24 8.54
CA ILE A 100 4.84 10.94 9.04
C ILE A 100 4.95 9.94 7.88
N GLY A 101 3.97 9.88 7.01
CA GLY A 101 3.95 8.97 5.87
C GLY A 101 5.09 9.21 4.88
N VAL A 102 5.46 10.47 4.63
CA VAL A 102 6.59 10.83 3.76
C VAL A 102 7.94 10.34 4.32
N ARG A 103 8.11 10.32 5.64
CA ARG A 103 9.34 9.79 6.27
C ARG A 103 9.47 8.28 6.13
N LEU A 104 8.36 7.55 6.13
CA LEU A 104 8.34 6.09 6.06
C LEU A 104 8.65 5.55 4.66
N SER A 105 8.36 6.30 3.61
CA SER A 105 8.59 5.89 2.22
C SER A 105 10.05 6.04 1.76
N ARG A 106 10.94 6.50 2.65
CA ARG A 106 12.38 6.67 2.37
C ARG A 106 13.26 5.53 2.96
N VAL A 107 12.63 4.44 3.47
CA VAL A 107 13.35 3.31 4.09
C VAL A 107 13.60 2.20 3.07
#